data_4716af071d50a2559b22f71ca4a66511
#
_entry.id   4716af071d50a2559b22f71ca4a66511
#
_cell.length_a   1.000
_cell.length_b   1.000
_cell.length_c   1.000
_cell.angle_alpha   90.00
_cell.angle_beta   90.00
_cell.angle_gamma   90.00
#
_symmetry.space_group_name_H-M   'P 1'
#
loop_
_entity.id
_entity.type
_entity.pdbx_description
1 polymer ?
#
loop_
_entity_poly.entity_id
_entity_poly.type
_entity_poly.pdbx_seq_one_letter_code
_entity_poly.pdbx_strand_id
1 'polypeptide(L)'
;LIRRNGAVVGFEPGKIAIAMTKAFLAVNGGQGAASARVRELVEQLTHQVVNALVRGRPNGGTFHIEDVQDAVELALMRSGEHDVARAYVLYRERRAQERAAERASSGEQAATPAEHTFNVTDNGVTKPLDVAKLKATIEAAGEGLGEFVDTDLIFKETLKNLYDGVQIEEVYKSAILASRVLVEKDP
;
A
#
# COMPACT_ATOMS: atom_id res chain seq x y z
N LEU A 1 -8.50 -4.67 1.10
CA LEU A 1 -7.57 -3.54 1.11
C LEU A 1 -6.76 -3.55 2.40
N ILE A 2 -5.44 -3.51 2.29
CA ILE A 2 -4.54 -3.38 3.43
C ILE A 2 -4.28 -1.89 3.66
N ARG A 3 -4.61 -1.41 4.84
CA ARG A 3 -4.30 -0.03 5.26
C ARG A 3 -2.83 0.08 5.69
N ARG A 4 -2.31 1.32 5.81
CA ARG A 4 -0.94 1.60 6.28
C ARG A 4 -0.62 1.08 7.69
N ASN A 5 -1.64 0.86 8.52
CA ASN A 5 -1.49 0.26 9.84
C ASN A 5 -1.64 -1.27 9.83
N GLY A 6 -1.58 -1.91 8.67
CA GLY A 6 -1.72 -3.35 8.51
C GLY A 6 -3.16 -3.87 8.56
N ALA A 7 -4.15 -3.07 8.96
CA ALA A 7 -5.53 -3.54 9.06
C ALA A 7 -6.12 -3.86 7.68
N VAL A 8 -6.72 -5.04 7.56
CA VAL A 8 -7.45 -5.45 6.37
C VAL A 8 -8.89 -4.98 6.45
N VAL A 9 -9.34 -4.25 5.44
CA VAL A 9 -10.71 -3.72 5.33
C VAL A 9 -11.30 -4.01 3.97
N GLY A 10 -12.61 -3.97 3.86
CA GLY A 10 -13.30 -4.04 2.59
C GLY A 10 -12.81 -2.94 1.62
N PHE A 11 -12.74 -3.26 0.35
CA PHE A 11 -12.43 -2.29 -0.69
C PHE A 11 -13.70 -1.57 -1.12
N GLU A 12 -13.66 -0.26 -1.06
CA GLU A 12 -14.79 0.64 -1.38
C GLU A 12 -14.40 1.56 -2.55
N PRO A 13 -14.80 1.24 -3.79
CA PRO A 13 -14.51 2.08 -4.97
C PRO A 13 -14.99 3.52 -4.83
N GLY A 14 -16.09 3.76 -4.13
CA GLY A 14 -16.62 5.10 -3.88
C GLY A 14 -15.64 6.05 -3.20
N LYS A 15 -14.71 5.53 -2.40
CA LYS A 15 -13.65 6.34 -1.78
C LYS A 15 -12.64 6.87 -2.79
N ILE A 16 -12.42 6.13 -3.89
CA ILE A 16 -11.58 6.58 -5.02
C ILE A 16 -12.27 7.77 -5.71
N ALA A 17 -13.56 7.63 -6.03
CA ALA A 17 -14.34 8.69 -6.66
C ALA A 17 -14.34 9.96 -5.81
N ILE A 18 -14.53 9.86 -4.50
CA ILE A 18 -14.47 11.00 -3.57
C ILE A 18 -13.07 11.66 -3.59
N ALA A 19 -12.00 10.89 -3.59
CA ALA A 19 -10.64 11.42 -3.61
C ALA A 19 -10.33 12.14 -4.93
N MET A 20 -10.74 11.59 -6.07
CA MET A 20 -10.62 12.22 -7.38
C MET A 20 -11.45 13.53 -7.44
N THR A 21 -12.71 13.51 -6.99
CA THR A 21 -13.58 14.69 -6.96
C THR A 21 -12.95 15.82 -6.15
N LYS A 22 -12.32 15.51 -5.01
CA LYS A 22 -11.59 16.49 -4.20
C LYS A 22 -10.39 17.09 -4.95
N ALA A 23 -9.68 16.30 -5.74
CA ALA A 23 -8.58 16.80 -6.56
C ALA A 23 -9.08 17.71 -7.69
N PHE A 24 -10.18 17.35 -8.36
CA PHE A 24 -10.85 18.23 -9.33
C PHE A 24 -11.35 19.53 -8.69
N LEU A 25 -11.91 19.46 -7.48
CA LEU A 25 -12.35 20.62 -6.73
C LEU A 25 -11.20 21.59 -6.44
N ALA A 26 -10.05 21.06 -6.08
CA ALA A 26 -8.87 21.87 -5.78
C ALA A 26 -8.32 22.62 -7.01
N VAL A 27 -8.49 22.06 -8.21
CA VAL A 27 -8.01 22.67 -9.46
C VAL A 27 -9.06 23.55 -10.12
N ASN A 28 -10.29 23.05 -10.24
CA ASN A 28 -11.35 23.68 -11.05
C ASN A 28 -12.32 24.54 -10.24
N GLY A 29 -12.21 24.56 -8.90
CA GLY A 29 -13.18 25.20 -8.02
C GLY A 29 -14.52 24.46 -7.95
N GLY A 30 -15.43 24.95 -7.10
CA GLY A 30 -16.68 24.26 -6.81
C GLY A 30 -17.61 24.04 -8.00
N GLN A 31 -17.76 25.04 -8.86
CA GLN A 31 -18.64 24.93 -10.04
C GLN A 31 -18.05 24.03 -11.13
N GLY A 32 -16.72 24.10 -11.36
CA GLY A 32 -16.04 23.26 -12.33
C GLY A 32 -16.06 21.78 -11.93
N ALA A 33 -15.82 21.48 -10.67
CA ALA A 33 -15.85 20.11 -10.14
C ALA A 33 -17.27 19.50 -10.11
N ALA A 34 -18.32 20.33 -10.02
CA ALA A 34 -19.71 19.89 -10.03
C ALA A 34 -20.27 19.66 -11.46
N SER A 35 -19.50 19.93 -12.51
CA SER A 35 -19.92 19.74 -13.89
C SER A 35 -20.24 18.26 -14.21
N ALA A 36 -21.20 18.04 -15.12
CA ALA A 36 -21.55 16.70 -15.57
C ALA A 36 -20.33 15.97 -16.15
N ARG A 37 -19.51 16.69 -16.94
CA ARG A 37 -18.27 16.16 -17.51
C ARG A 37 -17.33 15.61 -16.44
N VAL A 38 -17.10 16.34 -15.36
CA VAL A 38 -16.19 15.91 -14.28
C VAL A 38 -16.77 14.69 -13.58
N ARG A 39 -18.07 14.65 -13.32
CA ARG A 39 -18.70 13.48 -12.68
C ARG A 39 -18.55 12.21 -13.52
N GLU A 40 -18.85 12.30 -14.82
CA GLU A 40 -18.71 11.20 -15.76
C GLU A 40 -17.26 10.74 -15.87
N LEU A 41 -16.32 11.68 -15.94
CA LEU A 41 -14.88 11.36 -15.98
C LEU A 41 -14.41 10.68 -14.70
N VAL A 42 -14.81 11.14 -13.52
CA VAL A 42 -14.48 10.52 -12.24
C VAL A 42 -15.04 9.11 -12.16
N GLU A 43 -16.27 8.89 -12.61
CA GLU A 43 -16.87 7.56 -12.66
C GLU A 43 -16.08 6.64 -13.58
N GLN A 44 -15.79 7.08 -14.80
CA GLN A 44 -15.00 6.33 -15.77
C GLN A 44 -13.60 5.99 -15.23
N LEU A 45 -12.89 6.95 -14.66
CA LEU A 45 -11.56 6.74 -14.10
C LEU A 45 -11.60 5.80 -12.88
N THR A 46 -12.64 5.90 -12.05
CA THR A 46 -12.83 4.98 -10.92
C THR A 46 -12.97 3.54 -11.41
N HIS A 47 -13.77 3.31 -12.44
CA HIS A 47 -13.90 1.98 -13.07
C HIS A 47 -12.57 1.49 -13.66
N GLN A 48 -11.81 2.35 -14.31
CA GLN A 48 -10.49 2.00 -14.86
C GLN A 48 -9.51 1.57 -13.76
N VAL A 49 -9.45 2.30 -12.65
CA VAL A 49 -8.61 1.98 -11.49
C VAL A 49 -9.01 0.64 -10.88
N VAL A 50 -10.30 0.42 -10.62
CA VAL A 50 -10.80 -0.85 -10.09
C VAL A 50 -10.42 -2.01 -11.01
N ASN A 51 -10.66 -1.87 -12.31
CA ASN A 51 -10.32 -2.90 -13.28
C ASN A 51 -8.81 -3.18 -13.34
N ALA A 52 -7.96 -2.15 -13.23
CA ALA A 52 -6.51 -2.32 -13.21
C ALA A 52 -6.05 -3.11 -11.97
N LEU A 53 -6.59 -2.78 -10.79
CA LEU A 53 -6.28 -3.47 -9.54
C LEU A 53 -6.73 -4.94 -9.55
N VAL A 54 -7.93 -5.21 -10.09
CA VAL A 54 -8.49 -6.58 -10.16
C VAL A 54 -7.78 -7.44 -11.20
N ARG A 55 -7.42 -6.87 -12.36
CA ARG A 55 -6.68 -7.62 -13.41
C ARG A 55 -5.33 -8.15 -12.92
N GLY A 56 -4.68 -7.43 -12.03
CA GLY A 56 -3.43 -7.89 -11.41
C GLY A 56 -3.60 -9.07 -10.45
N ARG A 57 -4.87 -9.43 -10.11
CA ARG A 57 -5.20 -10.46 -9.12
C ARG A 57 -6.40 -11.30 -9.54
N PRO A 58 -6.27 -12.11 -10.62
CA PRO A 58 -7.40 -12.85 -11.18
C PRO A 58 -8.03 -13.87 -10.23
N ASN A 59 -7.26 -14.34 -9.25
CA ASN A 59 -7.71 -15.30 -8.25
C ASN A 59 -8.16 -14.64 -6.93
N GLY A 60 -8.41 -13.31 -6.95
CA GLY A 60 -8.67 -12.53 -5.74
C GLY A 60 -7.38 -12.19 -5.00
N GLY A 61 -7.52 -11.57 -3.83
CA GLY A 61 -6.39 -11.19 -2.98
C GLY A 61 -6.54 -9.82 -2.34
N THR A 62 -5.52 -9.41 -1.66
CA THR A 62 -5.41 -8.09 -1.04
C THR A 62 -4.47 -7.18 -1.85
N PHE A 63 -4.66 -5.88 -1.72
CA PHE A 63 -3.75 -4.86 -2.24
C PHE A 63 -3.61 -3.74 -1.22
N HIS A 64 -2.47 -3.09 -1.25
CA HIS A 64 -2.16 -2.00 -0.34
C HIS A 64 -2.86 -0.70 -0.76
N ILE A 65 -3.06 0.19 0.19
CA ILE A 65 -3.62 1.52 -0.08
C ILE A 65 -2.73 2.30 -1.05
N GLU A 66 -1.42 2.07 -1.01
CA GLU A 66 -0.45 2.67 -1.91
C GLU A 66 -0.70 2.24 -3.36
N ASP A 67 -0.96 0.95 -3.62
CA ASP A 67 -1.27 0.44 -4.97
C ASP A 67 -2.50 1.15 -5.55
N VAL A 68 -3.51 1.40 -4.70
CA VAL A 68 -4.72 2.16 -5.10
C VAL A 68 -4.37 3.60 -5.46
N GLN A 69 -3.54 4.24 -4.65
CA GLN A 69 -3.15 5.64 -4.86
C GLN A 69 -2.33 5.81 -6.13
N ASP A 70 -1.41 4.91 -6.40
CA ASP A 70 -0.59 4.93 -7.61
C ASP A 70 -1.42 4.64 -8.86
N ALA A 71 -2.39 3.72 -8.77
CA ALA A 71 -3.34 3.47 -9.85
C ALA A 71 -4.25 4.68 -10.16
N VAL A 72 -4.67 5.44 -9.13
CA VAL A 72 -5.44 6.69 -9.29
C VAL A 72 -4.60 7.76 -9.99
N GLU A 73 -3.37 7.98 -9.53
CA GLU A 73 -2.45 8.94 -10.12
C GLU A 73 -2.21 8.62 -11.60
N LEU A 74 -1.92 7.36 -11.90
CA LEU A 74 -1.69 6.91 -13.27
C LEU A 74 -2.93 7.08 -14.15
N ALA A 75 -4.13 6.83 -13.64
CA ALA A 75 -5.38 7.03 -14.37
C ALA A 75 -5.61 8.50 -14.70
N LEU A 76 -5.39 9.42 -13.74
CA LEU A 76 -5.48 10.87 -13.94
C LEU A 76 -4.44 11.35 -14.98
N MET A 77 -3.20 10.90 -14.89
CA MET A 77 -2.15 11.24 -15.85
C MET A 77 -2.49 10.80 -17.27
N ARG A 78 -2.98 9.56 -17.43
CA ARG A 78 -3.35 9.00 -18.74
C ARG A 78 -4.57 9.64 -19.36
N SER A 79 -5.47 10.19 -18.57
CA SER A 79 -6.64 10.93 -19.05
C SER A 79 -6.31 12.37 -19.50
N GLY A 80 -5.06 12.81 -19.34
CA GLY A 80 -4.63 14.18 -19.65
C GLY A 80 -4.92 15.21 -18.56
N GLU A 81 -5.46 14.78 -17.42
CA GLU A 81 -5.78 15.65 -16.29
C GLU A 81 -4.56 15.88 -15.38
N HIS A 82 -3.46 16.40 -15.97
CA HIS A 82 -2.15 16.52 -15.30
C HIS A 82 -2.17 17.43 -14.08
N ASP A 83 -2.91 18.54 -14.12
CA ASP A 83 -3.03 19.45 -12.98
C ASP A 83 -3.79 18.81 -11.82
N VAL A 84 -4.82 18.01 -12.14
CA VAL A 84 -5.60 17.25 -11.16
C VAL A 84 -4.75 16.12 -10.56
N ALA A 85 -3.97 15.42 -11.38
CA ALA A 85 -3.03 14.40 -10.91
C ALA A 85 -2.02 15.02 -9.93
N ARG A 86 -1.44 16.17 -10.28
CA ARG A 86 -0.53 16.91 -9.40
C ARG A 86 -1.19 17.34 -8.09
N ALA A 87 -2.41 17.87 -8.16
CA ALA A 87 -3.16 18.26 -6.96
C ALA A 87 -3.46 17.05 -6.07
N TYR A 88 -3.76 15.89 -6.67
CA TYR A 88 -3.98 14.65 -5.97
C TYR A 88 -2.72 14.18 -5.20
N VAL A 89 -1.54 14.21 -5.84
CA VAL A 89 -0.26 13.85 -5.21
C VAL A 89 0.07 14.81 -4.06
N LEU A 90 -0.06 16.10 -4.26
CA LEU A 90 0.18 17.10 -3.21
C LEU A 90 -0.78 16.96 -2.03
N TYR A 91 -2.04 16.64 -2.29
CA TYR A 91 -3.01 16.36 -1.22
C TYR A 91 -2.63 15.10 -0.44
N ARG A 92 -2.26 14.03 -1.14
CA ARG A 92 -1.79 12.77 -0.55
C ARG A 92 -0.58 13.00 0.36
N GLU A 93 0.40 13.77 -0.10
CA GLU A 93 1.61 14.11 0.65
C GLU A 93 1.28 14.92 1.90
N ARG A 94 0.46 15.97 1.76
CA ARG A 94 0.00 16.78 2.91
C ARG A 94 -0.68 15.92 3.97
N ARG A 95 -1.58 15.03 3.57
CA ARG A 95 -2.26 14.11 4.48
C ARG A 95 -1.30 13.10 5.13
N ALA A 96 -0.21 12.74 4.47
CA ALA A 96 0.84 11.91 5.04
C ALA A 96 1.61 12.68 6.14
N GLN A 97 1.97 13.93 5.86
CA GLN A 97 2.65 14.81 6.81
C GLN A 97 1.77 15.13 8.03
N GLU A 98 0.48 15.45 7.82
CA GLU A 98 -0.47 15.69 8.91
C GLU A 98 -0.57 14.49 9.84
N ARG A 99 -0.72 13.27 9.30
CA ARG A 99 -0.75 12.05 10.12
C ARG A 99 0.57 11.78 10.84
N ALA A 100 1.71 12.10 10.23
CA ALA A 100 3.01 11.98 10.88
C ALA A 100 3.14 12.96 12.05
N ALA A 101 2.68 14.20 11.88
CA ALA A 101 2.66 15.21 12.92
C ALA A 101 1.69 14.84 14.06
N GLU A 102 0.48 14.33 13.72
CA GLU A 102 -0.49 13.85 14.73
C GLU A 102 0.09 12.71 15.57
N ARG A 103 0.79 11.74 14.95
CA ARG A 103 1.48 10.66 15.68
C ARG A 103 2.59 11.18 16.57
N ALA A 104 3.39 12.12 16.08
CA ALA A 104 4.45 12.74 16.88
C ALA A 104 3.90 13.52 18.09
N SER A 105 2.74 14.17 17.95
CA SER A 105 2.10 14.94 19.02
C SER A 105 1.33 14.07 20.02
N SER A 106 0.83 12.91 19.60
CA SER A 106 0.13 11.96 20.48
C SER A 106 1.06 11.08 21.31
N GLY A 107 2.38 11.26 21.18
CA GLY A 107 3.38 10.44 21.88
C GLY A 107 3.48 9.00 21.34
N GLU A 108 2.71 8.65 20.32
CA GLU A 108 2.95 7.48 19.50
C GLU A 108 4.20 7.75 18.67
N GLN A 109 5.34 7.35 19.21
CA GLN A 109 6.56 7.24 18.43
C GLN A 109 6.21 6.50 17.16
N ALA A 110 6.68 7.02 16.03
CA ALA A 110 6.61 6.27 14.78
C ALA A 110 7.15 4.88 15.08
N ALA A 111 6.25 3.90 15.20
CA ALA A 111 6.66 2.53 15.35
C ALA A 111 7.55 2.26 14.15
N THR A 112 8.83 2.11 14.41
CA THR A 112 9.74 1.51 13.44
C THR A 112 9.07 0.22 12.96
N PRO A 113 9.24 -0.21 11.72
CA PRO A 113 8.66 -1.47 11.24
C PRO A 113 8.86 -2.66 12.17
N ALA A 114 9.77 -2.54 13.14
CA ALA A 114 10.07 -3.53 14.18
C ALA A 114 9.06 -3.62 15.34
N GLU A 115 8.11 -2.67 15.50
CA GLU A 115 7.18 -2.64 16.63
C GLU A 115 5.71 -2.91 16.27
N HIS A 116 5.39 -3.18 14.98
CA HIS A 116 4.08 -3.70 14.64
C HIS A 116 4.00 -5.17 15.06
N THR A 117 3.31 -5.43 16.15
CA THR A 117 2.96 -6.79 16.56
C THR A 117 1.89 -7.31 15.59
N PHE A 118 2.31 -7.98 14.52
CA PHE A 118 1.39 -8.70 13.66
C PHE A 118 0.92 -9.96 14.37
N ASN A 119 -0.37 -10.22 14.34
CA ASN A 119 -0.87 -11.53 14.73
C ASN A 119 -0.83 -12.46 13.52
N VAL A 120 -0.34 -13.66 13.71
CA VAL A 120 -0.31 -14.71 12.69
C VAL A 120 -1.19 -15.87 13.13
N THR A 121 -1.80 -16.52 12.16
CA THR A 121 -2.59 -17.73 12.39
C THR A 121 -1.72 -18.95 12.04
N ASP A 122 -1.55 -19.82 13.02
CA ASP A 122 -0.81 -21.08 12.89
C ASP A 122 -1.73 -22.21 13.31
N ASN A 123 -2.10 -23.11 12.38
CA ASN A 123 -3.04 -24.20 12.63
C ASN A 123 -4.36 -23.77 13.30
N GLY A 124 -4.88 -22.59 12.92
CA GLY A 124 -6.13 -22.05 13.47
C GLY A 124 -5.97 -21.32 14.82
N VAL A 125 -4.76 -21.21 15.35
CA VAL A 125 -4.46 -20.46 16.58
C VAL A 125 -3.80 -19.13 16.21
N THR A 126 -4.38 -18.02 16.64
CA THR A 126 -3.82 -16.69 16.45
C THR A 126 -2.80 -16.39 17.55
N LYS A 127 -1.58 -16.05 17.17
CA LYS A 127 -0.49 -15.67 18.07
C LYS A 127 0.28 -14.48 17.52
N PRO A 128 0.92 -13.66 18.36
CA PRO A 128 1.77 -12.57 17.86
C PRO A 128 2.93 -13.14 17.05
N LEU A 129 3.23 -12.51 15.91
CA LEU A 129 4.39 -12.84 15.09
C LEU A 129 5.66 -12.44 15.84
N ASP A 130 6.55 -13.40 16.02
CA ASP A 130 7.90 -13.12 16.49
C ASP A 130 8.73 -12.52 15.34
N VAL A 131 8.71 -11.19 15.28
CA VAL A 131 9.41 -10.40 14.25
C VAL A 131 10.92 -10.59 14.34
N ALA A 132 11.47 -10.78 15.55
CA ALA A 132 12.90 -11.03 15.77
C ALA A 132 13.30 -12.38 15.19
N LYS A 133 12.46 -13.40 15.40
CA LYS A 133 12.68 -14.74 14.82
C LYS A 133 12.58 -14.72 13.30
N LEU A 134 11.62 -13.99 12.74
CA LEU A 134 11.50 -13.82 11.29
C LEU A 134 12.75 -13.15 10.71
N LYS A 135 13.25 -12.09 11.34
CA LYS A 135 14.48 -11.40 10.93
C LYS A 135 15.67 -12.35 10.98
N ALA A 136 15.88 -13.06 12.09
CA ALA A 136 16.94 -14.02 12.24
C ALA A 136 16.87 -15.16 11.20
N THR A 137 15.67 -15.59 10.82
CA THR A 137 15.48 -16.61 9.77
C THR A 137 15.90 -16.10 8.40
N ILE A 138 15.57 -14.84 8.06
CA ILE A 138 15.97 -14.22 6.79
C ILE A 138 17.49 -13.99 6.76
N GLU A 139 18.07 -13.53 7.87
CA GLU A 139 19.52 -13.34 8.00
C GLU A 139 20.28 -14.67 7.86
N ALA A 140 19.83 -15.73 8.54
CA ALA A 140 20.41 -17.05 8.42
C ALA A 140 20.29 -17.64 7.00
N ALA A 141 19.19 -17.38 6.31
CA ALA A 141 19.03 -17.80 4.92
C ALA A 141 19.94 -17.04 3.95
N GLY A 142 20.33 -15.82 4.30
CA GLY A 142 21.28 -14.97 3.54
C GLY A 142 22.74 -15.19 3.95
N GLU A 143 23.03 -16.05 4.92
CA GLU A 143 24.39 -16.31 5.38
C GLU A 143 25.24 -16.90 4.25
N GLY A 144 26.36 -16.25 3.96
CA GLY A 144 27.24 -16.61 2.83
C GLY A 144 26.92 -15.91 1.49
N LEU A 145 25.81 -15.14 1.41
CA LEU A 145 25.40 -14.39 0.23
C LEU A 145 25.51 -12.87 0.43
N GLY A 146 26.15 -12.42 1.51
CA GLY A 146 26.10 -11.06 2.04
C GLY A 146 26.58 -9.93 1.09
N GLU A 147 27.35 -10.25 0.02
CA GLU A 147 27.72 -9.27 -1.00
C GLU A 147 26.64 -9.10 -2.10
N PHE A 148 25.70 -10.05 -2.19
CA PHE A 148 24.71 -10.11 -3.27
C PHE A 148 23.27 -9.98 -2.77
N VAL A 149 23.03 -10.07 -1.45
CA VAL A 149 21.68 -10.11 -0.87
C VAL A 149 21.55 -9.15 0.31
N ASP A 150 20.75 -8.10 0.15
CA ASP A 150 20.37 -7.20 1.25
C ASP A 150 19.22 -7.81 2.07
N THR A 151 19.58 -8.54 3.14
CA THR A 151 18.62 -9.20 4.04
C THR A 151 17.72 -8.21 4.78
N ASP A 152 18.19 -6.99 5.09
CA ASP A 152 17.39 -5.93 5.70
C ASP A 152 16.33 -5.41 4.73
N LEU A 153 16.65 -5.32 3.45
CA LEU A 153 15.68 -4.91 2.43
C LEU A 153 14.61 -6.00 2.23
N ILE A 154 15.01 -7.28 2.17
CA ILE A 154 14.07 -8.43 2.11
C ILE A 154 13.14 -8.40 3.32
N PHE A 155 13.68 -8.21 4.51
CA PHE A 155 12.90 -8.13 5.73
C PHE A 155 11.88 -6.99 5.70
N LYS A 156 12.28 -5.78 5.29
CA LYS A 156 11.39 -4.62 5.15
C LYS A 156 10.27 -4.86 4.13
N GLU A 157 10.61 -5.42 2.96
CA GLU A 157 9.62 -5.73 1.93
C GLU A 157 8.68 -6.86 2.39
N THR A 158 9.18 -7.86 3.13
CA THR A 158 8.34 -8.89 3.73
C THR A 158 7.32 -8.28 4.68
N LEU A 159 7.75 -7.42 5.62
CA LEU A 159 6.87 -6.77 6.58
C LEU A 159 5.78 -5.91 5.91
N LYS A 160 6.09 -5.26 4.79
CA LYS A 160 5.09 -4.49 4.02
C LYS A 160 3.95 -5.34 3.49
N ASN A 161 4.21 -6.60 3.20
CA ASN A 161 3.23 -7.53 2.64
C ASN A 161 2.45 -8.30 3.71
N LEU A 162 2.79 -8.13 5.00
CA LEU A 162 2.07 -8.76 6.08
C LEU A 162 0.81 -7.98 6.49
N TYR A 163 -0.20 -8.70 6.93
CA TYR A 163 -1.42 -8.17 7.51
C TYR A 163 -1.79 -8.96 8.77
N ASP A 164 -2.59 -8.34 9.64
CA ASP A 164 -2.98 -8.97 10.89
C ASP A 164 -3.87 -10.20 10.65
N GLY A 165 -3.51 -11.34 11.25
CA GLY A 165 -4.18 -12.62 11.03
C GLY A 165 -3.64 -13.44 9.85
N VAL A 166 -2.54 -13.02 9.20
CA VAL A 166 -1.91 -13.77 8.10
C VAL A 166 -1.50 -15.18 8.54
N GLN A 167 -1.65 -16.16 7.65
CA GLN A 167 -1.18 -17.51 7.91
C GLN A 167 0.36 -17.54 8.00
N ILE A 168 0.90 -18.28 8.96
CA ILE A 168 2.38 -18.35 9.17
C ILE A 168 3.12 -18.80 7.91
N GLU A 169 2.50 -19.69 7.12
CA GLU A 169 3.07 -20.14 5.84
C GLU A 169 3.14 -19.00 4.80
N GLU A 170 2.17 -18.08 4.80
CA GLU A 170 2.17 -16.93 3.90
C GLU A 170 3.25 -15.91 4.28
N VAL A 171 3.60 -15.81 5.56
CA VAL A 171 4.73 -14.99 6.03
C VAL A 171 6.04 -15.46 5.37
N TYR A 172 6.31 -16.76 5.39
CA TYR A 172 7.50 -17.32 4.77
C TYR A 172 7.46 -17.22 3.23
N LYS A 173 6.31 -17.44 2.61
CA LYS A 173 6.14 -17.23 1.17
C LYS A 173 6.40 -15.78 0.77
N SER A 174 5.96 -14.82 1.59
CA SER A 174 6.20 -13.39 1.34
C SER A 174 7.70 -13.05 1.37
N ALA A 175 8.48 -13.68 2.28
CA ALA A 175 9.92 -13.50 2.32
C ALA A 175 10.61 -14.05 1.06
N ILE A 176 10.17 -15.22 0.58
CA ILE A 176 10.68 -15.82 -0.67
C ILE A 176 10.33 -14.93 -1.89
N LEU A 177 9.12 -14.39 -1.93
CA LEU A 177 8.70 -13.48 -3.02
C LEU A 177 9.48 -12.17 -2.99
N ALA A 178 9.71 -11.59 -1.80
CA ALA A 178 10.51 -10.39 -1.65
C ALA A 178 11.95 -10.60 -2.15
N SER A 179 12.56 -11.74 -1.85
CA SER A 179 13.91 -12.06 -2.33
C SER A 179 13.97 -12.19 -3.85
N ARG A 180 12.97 -12.82 -4.49
CA ARG A 180 12.91 -12.94 -5.96
C ARG A 180 12.83 -11.60 -6.68
N VAL A 181 11.98 -10.69 -6.17
CA VAL A 181 11.83 -9.34 -6.77
C VAL A 181 13.13 -8.55 -6.71
N LEU A 182 13.97 -8.76 -5.69
CA LEU A 182 15.25 -8.09 -5.55
C LEU A 182 16.32 -8.68 -6.47
N VAL A 183 16.34 -9.99 -6.69
CA VAL A 183 17.24 -10.67 -7.64
C VAL A 183 16.96 -10.23 -9.09
N GLU A 184 15.70 -9.90 -9.44
CA GLU A 184 15.34 -9.42 -10.79
C GLU A 184 15.74 -7.95 -11.05
N LYS A 185 16.09 -7.19 -9.99
CA LYS A 185 16.46 -5.76 -10.11
C LYS A 185 17.95 -5.53 -10.22
N ASP A 186 18.77 -6.50 -9.89
CA ASP A 186 20.22 -6.43 -9.93
C ASP A 186 20.74 -7.61 -10.75
N PRO A 187 20.96 -7.42 -12.10
CA PRO A 187 21.41 -8.47 -13.01
C PRO A 187 22.91 -8.80 -12.86
#